data_22c6d12ae22b72b00c8eabeabe0d3275
#
_entry.id   22c6d12ae22b72b00c8eabeabe0d3275
#
_cell.length_a   1.000
_cell.length_b   1.000
_cell.length_c   1.000
_cell.angle_alpha   90.00
_cell.angle_beta   90.00
_cell.angle_gamma   90.00
#
_symmetry.space_group_name_H-M   'P 1'
#
loop_
_entity.id
_entity.type
_entity.pdbx_description
1 polymer ?
#
loop_
_entity_poly.entity_id
_entity_poly.type
_entity_poly.pdbx_seq_one_letter_code
_entity_poly.pdbx_strand_id
1 'polypeptide(L)'
;MALRSGDAVRTRLTVDQKRRIAQARLRLREPTARWRRLPDLLVIGAQRGGTSSLYRYLGGHPQVVASVRKETEYFSRRYANGDHWYRGHFPLRRSGLTFEATPDYLFHPLAAERAADTVPDARVVVLLREPVERAISHWQHMTRLGFETLPFRDAIAVESERVDADLAAIAAGRVVDEGPALRFSYRARGCYDDQLERWFARFPRERVLVLRSEDLFADPAGPVAVLERFAGLSPGRQVSFRNWSAPSAADRSTAPTPTVSATDRDALDELRTFFEPHNARLAGLLEAEAWWP
;
A
#
# COMPACT_ATOMS: atom_id res chain seq x y z
N MET A 1 17.27 32.82 -4.59
CA MET A 1 17.94 31.91 -5.55
C MET A 1 18.98 31.09 -4.80
N ALA A 2 18.58 30.04 -4.06
CA ALA A 2 19.49 29.07 -3.42
C ALA A 2 18.70 27.92 -2.79
N LEU A 3 18.28 26.91 -3.58
CA LEU A 3 17.75 25.60 -3.09
C LEU A 3 17.88 24.53 -4.19
N ARG A 4 19.03 24.47 -4.91
CA ARG A 4 19.28 23.45 -5.94
C ARG A 4 20.39 22.44 -5.65
N SER A 5 21.05 22.48 -4.49
CA SER A 5 22.16 21.56 -4.19
C SER A 5 21.73 20.24 -3.54
N GLY A 6 20.53 20.15 -2.96
CA GLY A 6 20.07 18.94 -2.26
C GLY A 6 19.61 17.79 -3.16
N ASP A 7 19.04 18.09 -4.31
CA ASP A 7 18.49 17.04 -5.21
C ASP A 7 19.55 16.37 -6.07
N ALA A 8 20.60 17.09 -6.45
CA ALA A 8 21.71 16.54 -7.23
C ALA A 8 22.57 15.53 -6.45
N VAL A 9 22.64 15.65 -5.11
CA VAL A 9 23.37 14.72 -4.24
C VAL A 9 22.55 13.44 -4.01
N ARG A 10 21.20 13.54 -3.93
CA ARG A 10 20.32 12.36 -3.74
C ARG A 10 20.36 11.39 -4.92
N THR A 11 20.61 11.85 -6.13
CA THR A 11 20.63 11.02 -7.35
C THR A 11 21.87 10.13 -7.44
N ARG A 12 22.95 10.46 -6.73
CA ARG A 12 24.24 9.74 -6.76
C ARG A 12 24.39 8.69 -5.67
N LEU A 13 23.46 8.60 -4.71
CA LEU A 13 23.55 7.65 -3.61
C LEU A 13 23.00 6.28 -4.03
N THR A 14 23.70 5.20 -3.65
CA THR A 14 23.24 3.82 -3.81
C THR A 14 22.01 3.56 -2.93
N VAL A 15 21.27 2.49 -3.22
CA VAL A 15 20.11 2.07 -2.42
C VAL A 15 20.50 1.86 -0.96
N ASP A 16 21.65 1.20 -0.72
CA ASP A 16 22.15 0.93 0.63
C ASP A 16 22.58 2.21 1.37
N GLN A 17 23.20 3.15 0.67
CA GLN A 17 23.54 4.45 1.26
C GLN A 17 22.27 5.23 1.64
N LYS A 18 21.23 5.21 0.79
CA LYS A 18 19.93 5.82 1.11
C LYS A 18 19.27 5.17 2.31
N ARG A 19 19.33 3.84 2.42
CA ARG A 19 18.84 3.08 3.58
C ARG A 19 19.58 3.45 4.86
N ARG A 20 20.90 3.48 4.84
CA ARG A 20 21.74 3.87 6.01
C ARG A 20 21.45 5.30 6.48
N ILE A 21 21.33 6.24 5.54
CA ILE A 21 20.96 7.64 5.87
C ILE A 21 19.58 7.72 6.49
N ALA A 22 18.60 6.99 5.94
CA ALA A 22 17.25 6.94 6.49
C ALA A 22 17.25 6.36 7.92
N GLN A 23 17.97 5.27 8.16
CA GLN A 23 18.11 4.67 9.49
C GLN A 23 18.82 5.61 10.48
N ALA A 24 19.90 6.26 10.07
CA ALA A 24 20.60 7.25 10.93
C ALA A 24 19.68 8.41 11.30
N ARG A 25 18.90 8.91 10.33
CA ARG A 25 17.89 9.95 10.59
C ARG A 25 16.83 9.52 11.60
N LEU A 26 16.35 8.28 11.52
CA LEU A 26 15.38 7.75 12.46
C LEU A 26 15.98 7.68 13.87
N ARG A 27 17.19 7.12 14.03
CA ARG A 27 17.89 7.08 15.32
C ARG A 27 18.05 8.46 15.97
N LEU A 28 18.38 9.48 15.19
CA LEU A 28 18.47 10.87 15.66
C LEU A 28 17.10 11.45 16.09
N ARG A 29 16.01 10.84 15.68
CA ARG A 29 14.64 11.27 16.00
C ARG A 29 14.04 10.52 17.20
N GLU A 30 14.58 9.36 17.56
CA GLU A 30 14.11 8.54 18.68
C GLU A 30 14.08 9.30 20.04
N PRO A 31 15.07 10.10 20.43
CA PRO A 31 15.03 10.84 21.69
C PRO A 31 13.85 11.82 21.79
N THR A 32 13.32 12.24 20.64
CA THR A 32 12.16 13.14 20.55
C THR A 32 10.85 12.41 20.24
N ALA A 33 10.83 11.09 20.23
CA ALA A 33 9.69 10.28 19.78
C ALA A 33 8.40 10.59 20.57
N ARG A 34 8.49 10.75 21.91
CA ARG A 34 7.34 11.06 22.78
C ARG A 34 6.61 12.36 22.41
N TRP A 35 7.28 13.28 21.73
CA TRP A 35 6.71 14.57 21.31
C TRP A 35 6.28 14.56 19.84
N ARG A 36 6.48 13.44 19.13
CA ARG A 36 6.10 13.30 17.74
C ARG A 36 4.67 12.80 17.63
N ARG A 37 4.01 13.23 16.58
CA ARG A 37 2.64 12.78 16.28
C ARG A 37 2.66 11.33 15.83
N LEU A 38 1.53 10.67 16.01
CA LEU A 38 1.16 9.48 15.26
C LEU A 38 0.35 9.90 14.03
N PRO A 39 0.19 9.06 13.01
CA PRO A 39 -0.58 9.41 11.84
C PRO A 39 -2.07 9.56 12.16
N ASP A 40 -2.68 10.60 11.60
CA ASP A 40 -4.12 10.83 11.63
C ASP A 40 -4.83 10.02 10.54
N LEU A 41 -4.08 9.56 9.52
CA LEU A 41 -4.62 8.83 8.38
C LEU A 41 -3.64 7.74 7.91
N LEU A 42 -4.18 6.55 7.64
CA LEU A 42 -3.46 5.40 7.11
C LEU A 42 -3.97 5.05 5.71
N VAL A 43 -3.10 4.99 4.72
CA VAL A 43 -3.40 4.39 3.41
C VAL A 43 -2.89 2.95 3.44
N ILE A 44 -3.80 2.00 3.62
CA ILE A 44 -3.45 0.61 3.98
C ILE A 44 -3.31 -0.35 2.80
N GLY A 45 -3.75 0.03 1.60
CA GLY A 45 -3.74 -0.88 0.44
C GLY A 45 -4.54 -0.32 -0.73
N ALA A 46 -4.72 -1.17 -1.77
CA ALA A 46 -4.10 -2.47 -1.96
C ALA A 46 -2.74 -2.33 -2.64
N GLN A 47 -1.89 -3.34 -2.47
CA GLN A 47 -0.66 -3.43 -3.26
C GLN A 47 -1.01 -3.48 -4.75
N ARG A 48 -0.37 -2.63 -5.57
CA ARG A 48 -0.65 -2.42 -7.00
C ARG A 48 -1.96 -1.68 -7.31
N GLY A 49 -2.63 -1.14 -6.30
CA GLY A 49 -3.85 -0.32 -6.43
C GLY A 49 -3.59 1.19 -6.64
N GLY A 50 -2.37 1.66 -6.82
CA GLY A 50 -2.11 3.10 -7.06
C GLY A 50 -1.79 3.93 -5.81
N THR A 51 -1.54 3.31 -4.67
CA THR A 51 -1.20 3.98 -3.40
C THR A 51 -0.01 4.93 -3.50
N SER A 52 0.90 4.74 -4.47
CA SER A 52 2.03 5.65 -4.71
C SER A 52 1.60 6.98 -5.29
N SER A 53 0.61 6.97 -6.20
CA SER A 53 -0.01 8.19 -6.72
C SER A 53 -0.76 8.93 -5.61
N LEU A 54 -1.59 8.20 -4.85
CA LEU A 54 -2.35 8.76 -3.74
C LEU A 54 -1.43 9.38 -2.67
N TYR A 55 -0.33 8.69 -2.31
CA TYR A 55 0.68 9.22 -1.38
C TYR A 55 1.26 10.55 -1.85
N ARG A 56 1.52 10.70 -3.14
CA ARG A 56 2.08 11.94 -3.70
C ARG A 56 1.04 13.05 -3.79
N TYR A 57 -0.21 12.73 -4.11
CA TYR A 57 -1.30 13.70 -4.12
C TYR A 57 -1.54 14.27 -2.73
N LEU A 58 -1.68 13.40 -1.72
CA LEU A 58 -1.78 13.83 -0.32
C LEU A 58 -0.55 14.61 0.15
N GLY A 59 0.64 14.11 -0.15
CA GLY A 59 1.89 14.75 0.26
C GLY A 59 2.15 16.11 -0.38
N GLY A 60 1.45 16.43 -1.47
CA GLY A 60 1.45 17.75 -2.12
C GLY A 60 0.45 18.74 -1.51
N HIS A 61 -0.45 18.28 -0.65
CA HIS A 61 -1.46 19.13 -0.04
C HIS A 61 -0.87 20.00 1.08
N PRO A 62 -1.15 21.32 1.13
CA PRO A 62 -0.50 22.26 2.07
C PRO A 62 -0.80 21.98 3.55
N GLN A 63 -1.94 21.36 3.85
CA GLN A 63 -2.35 20.98 5.21
C GLN A 63 -1.88 19.58 5.62
N VAL A 64 -1.08 18.89 4.81
CA VAL A 64 -0.70 17.49 5.03
C VAL A 64 0.81 17.36 5.23
N VAL A 65 1.20 16.52 6.17
CA VAL A 65 2.60 16.16 6.43
C VAL A 65 2.76 14.65 6.34
N ALA A 66 3.42 14.20 5.30
CA ALA A 66 3.71 12.78 5.12
C ALA A 66 4.76 12.27 6.12
N SER A 67 4.72 10.96 6.38
CA SER A 67 5.84 10.25 7.02
C SER A 67 7.13 10.48 6.24
N VAL A 68 8.29 10.48 6.92
CA VAL A 68 9.60 10.68 6.26
C VAL A 68 9.96 9.58 5.26
N ARG A 69 9.27 8.47 5.33
CA ARG A 69 9.40 7.33 4.43
C ARG A 69 8.01 6.82 4.07
N LYS A 70 7.74 6.63 2.79
CA LYS A 70 6.62 5.80 2.35
C LYS A 70 6.93 4.35 2.72
N GLU A 71 5.88 3.62 3.13
CA GLU A 71 5.97 2.21 3.54
C GLU A 71 6.86 2.03 4.77
N THR A 72 6.34 2.48 5.93
CA THR A 72 7.00 2.26 7.22
C THR A 72 7.00 0.78 7.60
N GLU A 73 6.00 0.01 7.13
CA GLU A 73 5.79 -1.41 7.40
C GLU A 73 5.64 -1.72 8.90
N TYR A 74 5.26 -0.71 9.70
CA TYR A 74 5.22 -0.86 11.13
C TYR A 74 4.19 -1.90 11.57
N PHE A 75 2.94 -1.78 11.17
CA PHE A 75 1.89 -2.72 11.58
C PHE A 75 2.01 -4.12 10.96
N SER A 76 2.82 -4.29 9.92
CA SER A 76 3.12 -5.59 9.34
C SER A 76 4.41 -6.19 9.94
N ARG A 77 5.54 -5.90 9.34
CA ARG A 77 6.80 -6.59 9.62
C ARG A 77 7.66 -5.95 10.71
N ARG A 78 7.39 -4.70 11.08
CA ARG A 78 8.28 -3.91 11.96
C ARG A 78 7.66 -3.54 13.29
N TYR A 79 6.59 -4.24 13.68
CA TYR A 79 5.88 -3.95 14.92
C TYR A 79 6.76 -4.11 16.16
N ALA A 80 7.67 -5.08 16.14
CA ALA A 80 8.64 -5.32 17.19
C ALA A 80 9.63 -4.17 17.45
N ASN A 81 9.75 -3.22 16.51
CA ASN A 81 10.58 -2.03 16.73
C ASN A 81 10.00 -1.04 17.75
N GLY A 82 8.72 -1.21 18.10
CA GLY A 82 8.03 -0.43 19.12
C GLY A 82 7.64 0.99 18.69
N ASP A 83 6.81 1.59 19.53
CA ASP A 83 6.14 2.89 19.30
C ASP A 83 7.11 4.04 19.05
N HIS A 84 8.23 4.08 19.78
CA HIS A 84 9.21 5.15 19.62
C HIS A 84 9.84 5.16 18.23
N TRP A 85 10.13 3.98 17.70
CA TRP A 85 10.61 3.84 16.34
C TRP A 85 9.57 4.32 15.33
N TYR A 86 8.30 3.94 15.52
CA TYR A 86 7.22 4.35 14.63
C TYR A 86 7.00 5.87 14.66
N ARG A 87 6.93 6.46 15.84
CA ARG A 87 6.82 7.92 16.03
C ARG A 87 7.97 8.67 15.36
N GLY A 88 9.16 8.09 15.30
CA GLY A 88 10.31 8.65 14.59
C GLY A 88 10.05 8.99 13.13
N HIS A 89 9.07 8.36 12.49
CA HIS A 89 8.71 8.64 11.09
C HIS A 89 7.88 9.91 10.90
N PHE A 90 7.32 10.47 11.97
CA PHE A 90 6.39 11.61 11.89
C PHE A 90 7.01 12.90 12.43
N PRO A 91 6.40 14.07 12.13
CA PRO A 91 6.90 15.36 12.59
C PRO A 91 6.76 15.51 14.10
N LEU A 92 7.49 16.46 14.68
CA LEU A 92 7.17 17.02 15.98
C LEU A 92 5.76 17.65 15.92
N ARG A 93 5.10 17.79 17.08
CA ARG A 93 3.75 18.38 17.17
C ARG A 93 3.70 19.73 16.44
N ARG A 94 3.00 19.75 15.32
CA ARG A 94 2.70 20.91 14.48
C ARG A 94 1.27 20.80 13.96
N SER A 95 0.74 21.88 13.42
CA SER A 95 -0.54 21.85 12.70
C SER A 95 -0.46 21.01 11.41
N GLY A 96 -1.58 20.52 10.96
CA GLY A 96 -1.72 19.71 9.74
C GLY A 96 -2.00 18.24 10.01
N LEU A 97 -2.55 17.56 9.02
CA LEU A 97 -2.85 16.14 9.04
C LEU A 97 -1.57 15.34 8.77
N THR A 98 -1.28 14.35 9.59
CA THR A 98 -0.16 13.43 9.35
C THR A 98 -0.66 12.12 8.78
N PHE A 99 0.09 11.55 7.84
CA PHE A 99 -0.29 10.28 7.24
C PHE A 99 0.91 9.41 6.87
N GLU A 100 0.64 8.13 6.70
CA GLU A 100 1.51 7.17 6.04
C GLU A 100 0.75 6.31 5.02
N ALA A 101 1.50 5.61 4.15
CA ALA A 101 0.95 4.67 3.20
C ALA A 101 1.81 3.41 3.12
N THR A 102 1.27 2.31 3.58
CA THR A 102 1.88 0.97 3.51
C THR A 102 0.85 -0.01 2.95
N PRO A 103 0.93 -0.37 1.66
CA PRO A 103 -0.08 -1.20 1.00
C PRO A 103 -0.18 -2.63 1.54
N ASP A 104 0.82 -3.08 2.26
CA ASP A 104 0.86 -4.41 2.86
C ASP A 104 -0.08 -4.55 4.06
N TYR A 105 -0.49 -3.45 4.68
CA TYR A 105 -1.36 -3.49 5.87
C TYR A 105 -2.73 -4.10 5.59
N LEU A 106 -3.31 -3.85 4.43
CA LEU A 106 -4.61 -4.42 4.06
C LEU A 106 -4.57 -5.94 4.13
N PHE A 107 -3.52 -6.54 3.58
CA PHE A 107 -3.35 -7.98 3.48
C PHE A 107 -2.89 -8.63 4.79
N HIS A 108 -2.02 -7.97 5.55
CA HIS A 108 -1.37 -8.56 6.72
C HIS A 108 -2.39 -8.82 7.86
N PRO A 109 -2.54 -10.08 8.32
CA PRO A 109 -3.64 -10.48 9.20
C PRO A 109 -3.67 -9.74 10.56
N LEU A 110 -2.53 -9.33 11.09
CA LEU A 110 -2.43 -8.63 12.38
C LEU A 110 -2.38 -7.10 12.26
N ALA A 111 -2.37 -6.55 11.04
CA ALA A 111 -2.16 -5.11 10.88
C ALA A 111 -3.33 -4.27 11.40
N ALA A 112 -4.56 -4.71 11.21
CA ALA A 112 -5.75 -4.01 11.69
C ALA A 112 -5.79 -3.90 13.22
N GLU A 113 -5.49 -4.99 13.92
CA GLU A 113 -5.41 -5.03 15.38
C GLU A 113 -4.32 -4.10 15.90
N ARG A 114 -3.10 -4.25 15.40
CA ARG A 114 -1.95 -3.42 15.80
C ARG A 114 -2.17 -1.93 15.51
N ALA A 115 -2.86 -1.62 14.40
CA ALA A 115 -3.21 -0.25 14.07
C ALA A 115 -4.26 0.31 15.04
N ALA A 116 -5.28 -0.46 15.39
CA ALA A 116 -6.29 -0.05 16.37
C ALA A 116 -5.69 0.17 17.77
N ASP A 117 -4.74 -0.66 18.18
CA ASP A 117 -4.05 -0.49 19.47
C ASP A 117 -3.14 0.75 19.49
N THR A 118 -2.52 1.10 18.34
CA THR A 118 -1.53 2.19 18.29
C THR A 118 -2.15 3.54 17.90
N VAL A 119 -3.12 3.53 16.97
CA VAL A 119 -3.75 4.73 16.38
C VAL A 119 -5.27 4.56 16.25
N PRO A 120 -6.00 4.33 17.36
CA PRO A 120 -7.44 4.01 17.35
C PRO A 120 -8.29 5.10 16.67
N ASP A 121 -7.81 6.34 16.69
CA ASP A 121 -8.51 7.49 16.11
C ASP A 121 -8.16 7.76 14.66
N ALA A 122 -7.24 7.02 14.08
CA ALA A 122 -6.84 7.23 12.69
C ALA A 122 -8.00 6.95 11.71
N ARG A 123 -8.04 7.73 10.63
CA ARG A 123 -8.84 7.40 9.44
C ARG A 123 -8.09 6.42 8.58
N VAL A 124 -8.80 5.50 7.98
CA VAL A 124 -8.24 4.44 7.12
C VAL A 124 -8.70 4.66 5.69
N VAL A 125 -7.78 4.61 4.74
CA VAL A 125 -8.07 4.72 3.31
C VAL A 125 -7.58 3.47 2.60
N VAL A 126 -8.47 2.90 1.81
CA VAL A 126 -8.20 1.73 0.98
C VAL A 126 -8.46 2.08 -0.47
N LEU A 127 -7.54 1.71 -1.34
CA LEU A 127 -7.66 1.87 -2.78
C LEU A 127 -7.63 0.48 -3.40
N LEU A 128 -8.79 -0.01 -3.83
CA LEU A 128 -8.96 -1.35 -4.41
C LEU A 128 -8.90 -1.27 -5.93
N ARG A 129 -8.28 -2.25 -6.53
CA ARG A 129 -8.20 -2.47 -7.97
C ARG A 129 -8.89 -3.77 -8.33
N GLU A 130 -9.43 -3.86 -9.55
CA GLU A 130 -9.95 -5.13 -10.09
C GLU A 130 -8.96 -6.26 -9.79
N PRO A 131 -9.38 -7.35 -9.10
CA PRO A 131 -8.44 -8.29 -8.48
C PRO A 131 -7.58 -9.07 -9.49
N VAL A 132 -8.10 -9.39 -10.69
CA VAL A 132 -7.31 -10.06 -11.75
C VAL A 132 -6.25 -9.10 -12.29
N GLU A 133 -6.62 -7.85 -12.59
CA GLU A 133 -5.72 -6.81 -13.04
C GLU A 133 -4.63 -6.48 -11.98
N ARG A 134 -5.01 -6.54 -10.70
CA ARG A 134 -4.06 -6.39 -9.61
C ARG A 134 -3.06 -7.56 -9.58
N ALA A 135 -3.54 -8.80 -9.73
CA ALA A 135 -2.70 -10.00 -9.76
C ALA A 135 -1.71 -9.96 -10.93
N ILE A 136 -2.17 -9.63 -12.14
CA ILE A 136 -1.32 -9.43 -13.32
C ILE A 136 -0.23 -8.38 -13.03
N SER A 137 -0.64 -7.21 -12.52
CA SER A 137 0.29 -6.12 -12.21
C SER A 137 1.32 -6.51 -11.14
N HIS A 138 0.93 -7.39 -10.20
CA HIS A 138 1.81 -7.90 -9.16
C HIS A 138 2.83 -8.87 -9.75
N TRP A 139 2.40 -9.86 -10.52
CA TRP A 139 3.27 -10.79 -11.22
C TRP A 139 4.27 -10.05 -12.11
N GLN A 140 3.82 -9.12 -12.94
CA GLN A 140 4.68 -8.28 -13.77
C GLN A 140 5.74 -7.53 -12.95
N HIS A 141 5.36 -7.06 -11.78
CA HIS A 141 6.28 -6.35 -10.89
C HIS A 141 7.34 -7.29 -10.32
N MET A 142 6.95 -8.46 -9.84
CA MET A 142 7.88 -9.46 -9.31
C MET A 142 8.84 -9.99 -10.38
N THR A 143 8.34 -10.21 -11.61
CA THR A 143 9.18 -10.61 -12.74
C THR A 143 10.20 -9.53 -13.10
N ARG A 144 9.80 -8.26 -13.15
CA ARG A 144 10.75 -7.15 -13.40
C ARG A 144 11.80 -7.00 -12.31
N LEU A 145 11.48 -7.35 -11.08
CA LEU A 145 12.44 -7.34 -9.97
C LEU A 145 13.33 -8.60 -9.95
N GLY A 146 13.07 -9.58 -10.82
CA GLY A 146 13.82 -10.84 -10.88
C GLY A 146 13.47 -11.84 -9.77
N PHE A 147 12.40 -11.62 -9.02
CA PHE A 147 11.92 -12.57 -8.01
C PHE A 147 11.04 -13.65 -8.61
N GLU A 148 10.23 -13.32 -9.61
CA GLU A 148 9.39 -14.29 -10.32
C GLU A 148 10.01 -14.67 -11.64
N THR A 149 10.10 -15.99 -11.86
CA THR A 149 10.67 -16.59 -13.08
C THR A 149 9.67 -17.45 -13.85
N LEU A 150 8.53 -17.77 -13.20
CA LEU A 150 7.49 -18.57 -13.82
C LEU A 150 6.60 -17.71 -14.75
N PRO A 151 6.11 -18.29 -15.86
CA PRO A 151 5.01 -17.70 -16.61
C PRO A 151 3.79 -17.44 -15.71
N PHE A 152 2.92 -16.50 -16.10
CA PHE A 152 1.78 -16.08 -15.27
C PHE A 152 0.91 -17.25 -14.82
N ARG A 153 0.49 -18.10 -15.75
CA ARG A 153 -0.32 -19.30 -15.48
C ARG A 153 0.29 -20.18 -14.39
N ASP A 154 1.58 -20.51 -14.55
CA ASP A 154 2.27 -21.43 -13.63
C ASP A 154 2.47 -20.77 -12.26
N ALA A 155 2.77 -19.46 -12.21
CA ALA A 155 2.90 -18.70 -10.98
C ALA A 155 1.60 -18.69 -10.16
N ILE A 156 0.44 -18.58 -10.83
CA ILE A 156 -0.89 -18.66 -10.19
C ILE A 156 -1.18 -20.08 -9.70
N ALA A 157 -0.86 -21.10 -10.49
CA ALA A 157 -1.15 -22.49 -10.14
C ALA A 157 -0.42 -22.95 -8.87
N VAL A 158 0.85 -22.52 -8.68
CA VAL A 158 1.68 -22.92 -7.53
C VAL A 158 1.62 -21.93 -6.35
N GLU A 159 0.75 -20.93 -6.40
CA GLU A 159 0.71 -19.89 -5.36
C GLU A 159 0.53 -20.46 -3.96
N SER A 160 -0.49 -21.31 -3.74
CA SER A 160 -0.79 -21.87 -2.41
C SER A 160 0.38 -22.66 -1.85
N GLU A 161 1.02 -23.49 -2.66
CA GLU A 161 2.21 -24.26 -2.26
C GLU A 161 3.35 -23.34 -1.78
N ARG A 162 3.47 -22.15 -2.38
CA ARG A 162 4.54 -21.19 -2.08
C ARG A 162 4.25 -20.34 -0.84
N VAL A 163 2.99 -20.00 -0.57
CA VAL A 163 2.65 -18.92 0.38
C VAL A 163 1.96 -19.39 1.66
N ASP A 164 1.28 -20.54 1.67
CA ASP A 164 0.41 -20.93 2.77
C ASP A 164 1.16 -21.10 4.11
N ALA A 165 2.37 -21.65 4.07
CA ALA A 165 3.19 -21.82 5.26
C ALA A 165 3.59 -20.47 5.90
N ASP A 166 3.94 -19.48 5.06
CA ASP A 166 4.25 -18.13 5.52
C ASP A 166 3.01 -17.42 6.05
N LEU A 167 1.87 -17.55 5.37
CA LEU A 167 0.61 -16.94 5.80
C LEU A 167 0.16 -17.49 7.15
N ALA A 168 0.27 -18.81 7.35
CA ALA A 168 0.00 -19.46 8.64
C ALA A 168 0.97 -18.97 9.73
N ALA A 169 2.25 -18.80 9.40
CA ALA A 169 3.25 -18.26 10.30
C ALA A 169 2.93 -16.84 10.74
N ILE A 170 2.57 -15.96 9.78
CA ILE A 170 2.20 -14.58 10.05
C ILE A 170 0.93 -14.50 10.89
N ALA A 171 -0.08 -15.31 10.58
CA ALA A 171 -1.32 -15.38 11.36
C ALA A 171 -1.07 -15.83 12.82
N ALA A 172 -0.08 -16.72 13.04
CA ALA A 172 0.38 -17.13 14.36
C ALA A 172 1.30 -16.10 15.06
N GLY A 173 1.44 -14.88 14.52
CA GLY A 173 2.23 -13.80 15.12
C GLY A 173 3.73 -13.87 14.85
N ARG A 174 4.20 -14.81 14.05
CA ARG A 174 5.63 -14.90 13.67
C ARG A 174 5.99 -13.80 12.67
N VAL A 175 7.16 -13.22 12.84
CA VAL A 175 7.67 -12.22 11.89
C VAL A 175 8.25 -12.92 10.67
N VAL A 176 7.72 -12.58 9.50
CA VAL A 176 8.25 -13.00 8.20
C VAL A 176 8.73 -11.75 7.49
N ASP A 177 10.03 -11.44 7.62
CA ASP A 177 10.62 -10.22 7.03
C ASP A 177 10.82 -10.34 5.52
N GLU A 178 11.16 -11.53 5.05
CA GLU A 178 11.30 -11.88 3.65
C GLU A 178 10.76 -13.29 3.43
N GLY A 179 9.88 -13.45 2.45
CA GLY A 179 9.31 -14.77 2.19
C GLY A 179 8.39 -14.80 0.97
N PRO A 180 7.99 -16.00 0.55
CA PRO A 180 7.06 -16.21 -0.56
C PRO A 180 5.75 -15.45 -0.41
N ALA A 181 5.14 -15.39 0.77
CA ALA A 181 3.87 -14.69 0.98
C ALA A 181 3.94 -13.19 0.66
N LEU A 182 5.10 -12.56 0.87
CA LEU A 182 5.29 -11.14 0.55
C LEU A 182 5.45 -10.89 -0.95
N ARG A 183 5.89 -11.91 -1.70
CA ARG A 183 6.27 -11.79 -3.12
C ARG A 183 5.25 -12.39 -4.06
N PHE A 184 4.61 -13.50 -3.69
CA PHE A 184 3.88 -14.35 -4.63
C PHE A 184 2.38 -14.53 -4.30
N SER A 185 1.82 -13.75 -3.36
CA SER A 185 0.38 -13.78 -3.04
C SER A 185 -0.44 -13.06 -4.11
N TYR A 186 -0.59 -13.69 -5.27
CA TYR A 186 -1.30 -13.11 -6.40
C TYR A 186 -2.82 -13.17 -6.22
N ARG A 187 -3.37 -14.32 -5.83
CA ARG A 187 -4.79 -14.49 -5.53
C ARG A 187 -5.13 -13.98 -4.13
N ALA A 188 -4.38 -14.41 -3.14
CA ALA A 188 -4.70 -14.14 -1.74
C ALA A 188 -4.82 -12.63 -1.42
N ARG A 189 -4.02 -11.78 -2.05
CA ARG A 189 -4.12 -10.33 -1.91
C ARG A 189 -5.31 -9.71 -2.64
N GLY A 190 -6.02 -10.45 -3.47
CA GLY A 190 -7.23 -10.03 -4.17
C GLY A 190 -8.52 -10.33 -3.41
N CYS A 191 -8.50 -11.18 -2.37
CA CYS A 191 -9.64 -11.48 -1.51
C CYS A 191 -9.88 -10.30 -0.56
N TYR A 192 -10.44 -9.22 -1.09
CA TYR A 192 -10.59 -7.96 -0.35
C TYR A 192 -11.67 -7.99 0.73
N ASP A 193 -12.69 -8.81 0.55
CA ASP A 193 -13.76 -9.05 1.51
C ASP A 193 -13.18 -9.49 2.85
N ASP A 194 -12.42 -10.59 2.90
CA ASP A 194 -11.80 -11.10 4.12
C ASP A 194 -10.82 -10.09 4.75
N GLN A 195 -10.17 -9.29 3.91
CA GLN A 195 -9.22 -8.27 4.36
C GLN A 195 -9.95 -7.10 5.00
N LEU A 196 -11.00 -6.58 4.35
CA LEU A 196 -11.78 -5.46 4.87
C LEU A 196 -12.61 -5.82 6.11
N GLU A 197 -13.11 -7.05 6.22
CA GLU A 197 -13.78 -7.52 7.44
C GLU A 197 -12.90 -7.32 8.68
N ARG A 198 -11.60 -7.65 8.58
CA ARG A 198 -10.65 -7.44 9.69
C ARG A 198 -10.50 -5.97 10.06
N TRP A 199 -10.53 -5.06 9.08
CA TRP A 199 -10.42 -3.62 9.32
C TRP A 199 -11.72 -3.04 9.86
N PHE A 200 -12.89 -3.44 9.35
CA PHE A 200 -14.21 -3.02 9.86
C PHE A 200 -14.49 -3.56 11.26
N ALA A 201 -13.92 -4.71 11.63
CA ALA A 201 -14.01 -5.21 13.00
C ALA A 201 -13.22 -4.38 14.03
N ARG A 202 -12.29 -3.53 13.59
CA ARG A 202 -11.40 -2.74 14.47
C ARG A 202 -11.62 -1.24 14.34
N PHE A 203 -12.08 -0.76 13.20
CA PHE A 203 -12.33 0.67 12.95
C PHE A 203 -13.79 0.89 12.58
N PRO A 204 -14.46 1.91 13.16
CA PRO A 204 -15.82 2.30 12.79
C PRO A 204 -15.92 2.54 11.27
N ARG A 205 -17.07 2.14 10.69
CA ARG A 205 -17.28 2.19 9.23
C ARG A 205 -17.05 3.60 8.65
N GLU A 206 -17.48 4.62 9.39
CA GLU A 206 -17.29 6.03 9.02
C GLU A 206 -15.84 6.51 9.04
N ARG A 207 -14.95 5.73 9.62
CA ARG A 207 -13.49 6.00 9.61
C ARG A 207 -12.74 5.24 8.52
N VAL A 208 -13.42 4.46 7.70
CA VAL A 208 -12.81 3.67 6.61
C VAL A 208 -13.38 4.12 5.27
N LEU A 209 -12.54 4.74 4.46
CA LEU A 209 -12.86 5.13 3.08
C LEU A 209 -12.30 4.10 2.11
N VAL A 210 -13.16 3.52 1.29
CA VAL A 210 -12.78 2.60 0.21
C VAL A 210 -13.00 3.30 -1.12
N LEU A 211 -11.96 3.32 -1.95
CA LEU A 211 -11.94 3.95 -3.28
C LEU A 211 -11.58 2.93 -4.35
N ARG A 212 -12.05 3.13 -5.58
CA ARG A 212 -11.66 2.34 -6.73
C ARG A 212 -10.40 2.93 -7.38
N SER A 213 -9.46 2.06 -7.71
CA SER A 213 -8.24 2.43 -8.42
C SER A 213 -8.53 2.92 -9.83
N GLU A 214 -9.52 2.30 -10.49
CA GLU A 214 -9.95 2.64 -11.85
C GLU A 214 -10.40 4.09 -11.93
N ASP A 215 -11.17 4.55 -10.95
CA ASP A 215 -11.65 5.95 -10.88
C ASP A 215 -10.47 6.91 -10.68
N LEU A 216 -9.51 6.54 -9.81
CA LEU A 216 -8.29 7.33 -9.59
C LEU A 216 -7.40 7.38 -10.84
N PHE A 217 -7.40 6.33 -11.65
CA PHE A 217 -6.59 6.28 -12.87
C PHE A 217 -7.26 7.02 -14.03
N ALA A 218 -8.59 7.01 -14.10
CA ALA A 218 -9.38 7.68 -15.12
C ALA A 218 -9.42 9.20 -14.89
N ASP A 219 -9.82 9.63 -13.70
CA ASP A 219 -9.85 11.02 -13.26
C ASP A 219 -9.49 11.15 -11.77
N PRO A 220 -8.23 11.47 -11.45
CA PRO A 220 -7.80 11.62 -10.07
C PRO A 220 -8.52 12.71 -9.26
N ALA A 221 -9.11 13.70 -9.91
CA ALA A 221 -9.69 14.85 -9.21
C ALA A 221 -10.89 14.43 -8.34
N GLY A 222 -11.77 13.58 -8.85
CA GLY A 222 -12.94 13.10 -8.12
C GLY A 222 -12.57 12.33 -6.84
N PRO A 223 -11.85 11.21 -6.92
CA PRO A 223 -11.41 10.44 -5.76
C PRO A 223 -10.57 11.25 -4.75
N VAL A 224 -9.70 12.16 -5.23
CA VAL A 224 -8.92 13.02 -4.33
C VAL A 224 -9.82 13.99 -3.58
N ALA A 225 -10.82 14.60 -4.22
CA ALA A 225 -11.77 15.47 -3.55
C ALA A 225 -12.63 14.72 -2.51
N VAL A 226 -12.99 13.45 -2.77
CA VAL A 226 -13.65 12.58 -1.77
C VAL A 226 -12.72 12.35 -0.58
N LEU A 227 -11.46 12.03 -0.85
CA LEU A 227 -10.46 11.80 0.20
C LEU A 227 -10.20 13.07 1.04
N GLU A 228 -10.09 14.24 0.40
CA GLU A 228 -9.90 15.53 1.11
C GLU A 228 -11.05 15.79 2.09
N ARG A 229 -12.30 15.62 1.65
CA ARG A 229 -13.49 15.76 2.53
C ARG A 229 -13.45 14.74 3.67
N PHE A 230 -13.18 13.47 3.36
CA PHE A 230 -13.05 12.41 4.35
C PHE A 230 -11.96 12.71 5.38
N ALA A 231 -10.83 13.24 4.95
CA ALA A 231 -9.71 13.62 5.80
C ALA A 231 -9.94 14.94 6.58
N GLY A 232 -11.00 15.68 6.29
CA GLY A 232 -11.27 16.99 6.87
C GLY A 232 -10.32 18.08 6.37
N LEU A 233 -9.81 17.92 5.15
CA LEU A 233 -8.96 18.89 4.47
C LEU A 233 -9.80 19.90 3.69
N SER A 234 -9.32 21.12 3.59
CA SER A 234 -9.89 22.09 2.65
C SER A 234 -9.63 21.63 1.22
N PRO A 235 -10.51 21.94 0.24
CA PRO A 235 -10.23 21.62 -1.15
C PRO A 235 -8.87 22.15 -1.57
N GLY A 236 -7.95 21.23 -1.97
CA GLY A 236 -6.61 21.59 -2.36
C GLY A 236 -6.59 22.33 -3.71
N ARG A 237 -5.64 23.25 -3.91
CA ARG A 237 -5.30 23.70 -5.25
C ARG A 237 -4.79 22.50 -6.04
N GLN A 238 -5.32 22.29 -7.24
CA GLN A 238 -4.98 21.20 -8.13
C GLN A 238 -3.47 20.96 -8.16
N VAL A 239 -3.05 19.87 -7.50
CA VAL A 239 -1.74 19.29 -7.74
C VAL A 239 -1.79 18.72 -9.15
N SER A 240 -0.79 18.95 -9.96
CA SER A 240 -0.67 18.31 -11.29
C SER A 240 -0.76 16.79 -11.10
N PHE A 241 -1.89 16.22 -11.50
CA PHE A 241 -2.12 14.78 -11.39
C PHE A 241 -1.27 14.05 -12.43
N ARG A 242 -0.26 13.36 -11.95
CA ARG A 242 0.60 12.51 -12.76
C ARG A 242 0.45 11.07 -12.30
N ASN A 243 0.27 10.15 -13.22
CA ASN A 243 0.27 8.73 -12.86
C ASN A 243 1.68 8.30 -12.44
N TRP A 244 1.89 8.18 -11.14
CA TRP A 244 3.16 7.77 -10.53
C TRP A 244 3.29 6.26 -10.36
N SER A 245 2.26 5.50 -10.70
CA SER A 245 2.30 4.03 -10.73
C SER A 245 2.97 3.51 -12.00
N ALA A 246 3.15 4.36 -13.01
CA ALA A 246 3.96 4.03 -14.17
C ALA A 246 5.43 3.82 -13.73
N PRO A 247 6.15 2.85 -14.34
CA PRO A 247 7.56 2.61 -14.05
C PRO A 247 8.37 3.90 -14.19
N SER A 248 9.11 4.26 -13.15
CA SER A 248 10.03 5.41 -13.23
C SER A 248 11.17 5.08 -14.20
N ALA A 249 11.83 6.11 -14.72
CA ALA A 249 13.04 5.89 -15.54
C ALA A 249 14.14 5.10 -14.78
N ALA A 250 14.10 5.12 -13.44
CA ALA A 250 15.01 4.34 -12.58
C ALA A 250 14.54 2.88 -12.38
N ASP A 251 13.25 2.59 -12.56
CA ASP A 251 12.67 1.24 -12.52
C ASP A 251 12.64 0.55 -13.90
N ARG A 252 13.13 1.22 -14.92
CA ARG A 252 13.28 0.61 -16.25
C ARG A 252 14.45 -0.35 -16.21
N SER A 253 14.20 -1.55 -15.74
CA SER A 253 14.91 -2.72 -16.22
C SER A 253 14.85 -2.64 -17.76
N THR A 254 15.94 -2.87 -18.43
CA THR A 254 16.01 -2.92 -19.90
C THR A 254 15.23 -4.10 -20.47
N ALA A 255 14.72 -4.99 -19.61
CA ALA A 255 13.84 -6.08 -19.99
C ALA A 255 12.41 -5.57 -20.30
N PRO A 256 11.81 -6.05 -21.39
CA PRO A 256 10.42 -5.73 -21.71
C PRO A 256 9.50 -6.16 -20.56
N THR A 257 8.45 -5.36 -20.30
CA THR A 257 7.43 -5.77 -19.33
C THR A 257 6.79 -7.07 -19.82
N PRO A 258 6.81 -8.14 -19.01
CA PRO A 258 6.20 -9.39 -19.41
C PRO A 258 4.70 -9.17 -19.63
N THR A 259 4.18 -9.71 -20.69
CA THR A 259 2.76 -9.64 -21.04
C THR A 259 2.10 -10.98 -20.76
N VAL A 260 0.87 -10.92 -20.28
CA VAL A 260 0.00 -12.09 -20.24
C VAL A 260 -0.31 -12.47 -21.69
N SER A 261 -0.11 -13.73 -22.04
CA SER A 261 -0.20 -14.25 -23.40
C SER A 261 -1.58 -14.85 -23.69
N ALA A 262 -1.82 -15.23 -24.94
CA ALA A 262 -3.03 -15.96 -25.30
C ALA A 262 -3.13 -17.34 -24.62
N THR A 263 -1.99 -17.92 -24.20
CA THR A 263 -1.93 -19.20 -23.48
C THR A 263 -2.33 -19.07 -22.00
N ASP A 264 -2.44 -17.86 -21.48
CA ASP A 264 -2.85 -17.59 -20.09
C ASP A 264 -4.38 -17.40 -19.97
N ARG A 265 -5.15 -17.56 -21.06
CA ARG A 265 -6.59 -17.29 -21.06
C ARG A 265 -7.33 -18.12 -20.02
N ASP A 266 -7.04 -19.42 -19.96
CA ASP A 266 -7.66 -20.33 -18.99
C ASP A 266 -7.36 -19.89 -17.54
N ALA A 267 -6.12 -19.49 -17.26
CA ALA A 267 -5.74 -18.98 -15.94
C ALA A 267 -6.45 -17.65 -15.58
N LEU A 268 -6.71 -16.80 -16.57
CA LEU A 268 -7.49 -15.58 -16.35
C LEU A 268 -8.96 -15.90 -16.05
N ASP A 269 -9.56 -16.86 -16.73
CA ASP A 269 -10.95 -17.27 -16.53
C ASP A 269 -11.10 -17.99 -15.18
N GLU A 270 -10.14 -18.83 -14.80
CA GLU A 270 -10.04 -19.40 -13.45
C GLU A 270 -9.96 -18.33 -12.36
N LEU A 271 -9.14 -17.30 -12.56
CA LEU A 271 -9.04 -16.20 -11.60
C LEU A 271 -10.35 -15.39 -11.50
N ARG A 272 -11.03 -15.12 -12.59
CA ARG A 272 -12.34 -14.44 -12.57
C ARG A 272 -13.35 -15.25 -11.78
N THR A 273 -13.46 -16.54 -12.08
CA THR A 273 -14.34 -17.47 -11.35
C THR A 273 -13.98 -17.54 -9.88
N PHE A 274 -12.67 -17.56 -9.55
CA PHE A 274 -12.20 -17.54 -8.15
C PHE A 274 -12.61 -16.26 -7.42
N PHE A 275 -12.54 -15.10 -8.07
CA PHE A 275 -12.86 -13.82 -7.42
C PHE A 275 -14.36 -13.47 -7.40
N GLU A 276 -15.20 -14.09 -8.24
CA GLU A 276 -16.63 -13.82 -8.28
C GLU A 276 -17.32 -13.86 -6.91
N PRO A 277 -17.20 -14.92 -6.07
CA PRO A 277 -17.80 -14.95 -4.74
C PRO A 277 -17.18 -13.91 -3.79
N HIS A 278 -15.90 -13.59 -3.93
CA HIS A 278 -15.22 -12.56 -3.14
C HIS A 278 -15.74 -11.15 -3.51
N ASN A 279 -15.92 -10.89 -4.80
CA ASN A 279 -16.47 -9.63 -5.29
C ASN A 279 -17.92 -9.42 -4.82
N ALA A 280 -18.72 -10.49 -4.84
CA ALA A 280 -20.09 -10.46 -4.34
C ALA A 280 -20.16 -10.15 -2.84
N ARG A 281 -19.33 -10.80 -2.01
CA ARG A 281 -19.23 -10.50 -0.56
C ARG A 281 -18.71 -9.09 -0.30
N LEU A 282 -17.72 -8.64 -1.08
CA LEU A 282 -17.20 -7.27 -0.99
C LEU A 282 -18.31 -6.24 -1.26
N ALA A 283 -19.15 -6.44 -2.27
CA ALA A 283 -20.26 -5.57 -2.58
C ALA A 283 -21.24 -5.47 -1.39
N GLY A 284 -21.57 -6.61 -0.76
CA GLY A 284 -22.37 -6.66 0.45
C GLY A 284 -21.73 -5.90 1.62
N LEU A 285 -20.43 -6.06 1.86
CA LEU A 285 -19.70 -5.33 2.90
C LEU A 285 -19.66 -3.81 2.69
N LEU A 286 -19.66 -3.39 1.42
CA LEU A 286 -19.62 -1.98 1.05
C LEU A 286 -21.02 -1.35 0.93
N GLU A 287 -22.08 -2.16 1.05
CA GLU A 287 -23.47 -1.74 0.81
C GLU A 287 -23.64 -1.05 -0.56
N ALA A 288 -22.97 -1.59 -1.57
CA ALA A 288 -22.88 -1.01 -2.91
C ALA A 288 -23.13 -2.08 -3.98
N GLU A 289 -23.38 -1.64 -5.21
CA GLU A 289 -23.33 -2.55 -6.36
C GLU A 289 -21.93 -3.15 -6.53
N ALA A 290 -21.87 -4.37 -7.09
CA ALA A 290 -20.59 -5.00 -7.37
C ALA A 290 -19.77 -4.15 -8.36
N TRP A 291 -18.54 -3.84 -7.98
CA TRP A 291 -17.67 -3.02 -8.81
C TRP A 291 -17.07 -3.83 -9.97
N TRP A 292 -16.93 -5.11 -9.77
CA TRP A 292 -16.35 -6.04 -10.75
C TRP A 292 -17.16 -7.34 -10.76
N PRO A 293 -17.19 -8.03 -11.91
CA PRO A 293 -17.88 -9.31 -12.03
C PRO A 293 -17.28 -10.41 -11.16
#